data_6bb33b072b2c97c44f754112bc1cdfb0
#
_entry.id   6bb33b072b2c97c44f754112bc1cdfb0
#
_cell.length_a   1.000
_cell.length_b   1.000
_cell.length_c   1.000
_cell.angle_alpha   90.00
_cell.angle_beta   90.00
_cell.angle_gamma   90.00
#
_symmetry.space_group_name_H-M   'P 1'
#
loop_
_entity.id
_entity.type
_entity.pdbx_description
1 polymer ?
#
loop_
_entity_poly.entity_id
_entity_poly.type
_entity_poly.pdbx_seq_one_letter_code
_entity_poly.pdbx_strand_id
1 'polypeptide(L)'
;MTSIRVSSSVLFLISIALTVAASAQSVATLATGVTSWQPLVQGVDGNLYGADYAGGPGAYGSIFRIAPDGTLTTIHNFGNEAGGRLPTGLVLALNGNLYGTTKQGGSSGAPCPSPVAGCGTVFGFTSAGTLFTLHRFTGPDGMYPTGGLTIGSDGNFYGTTSGTNQKGATGAIYGTVFKITPDGTFTTLHTFNFTDGAYPSSPLVLGTDKRLYGTTSEGGAPGAGGTVFAITTSGTFTSLHSFTVAGGGANPAGPLVQAANGNFYGTTAAGGSGCNGDSGTIYYISPAGATFVTFYQFSKTCNSGSNPNSGLVLGNDGNFYGGASGSPVNADDAILFEITPKIHYTNLYTFGYMMSPFGDGVNLMQSTNGIFYGTTNPSTQNYPPEVFSLSTGLGPFITALPSIRGVGTKVLILGQGLTGATSVTFNGVSAQFTVNSDTEIATTVPAGATKGYVQVTTPSGTLTSKVIFHVG
;
A
#
# COMPACT_ATOMS: atom_id res chain seq x y z
N MET A 1 -62.85 53.21 26.44
CA MET A 1 -62.57 52.13 25.44
C MET A 1 -61.16 52.31 24.92
N THR A 2 -60.22 51.59 25.49
CA THR A 2 -58.79 51.75 25.23
C THR A 2 -58.36 50.61 24.29
N SER A 3 -57.96 50.91 23.06
CA SER A 3 -57.50 49.92 22.08
C SER A 3 -56.04 49.59 22.29
N ILE A 4 -55.73 48.31 22.54
CA ILE A 4 -54.40 47.76 22.62
C ILE A 4 -53.96 47.42 21.19
N ARG A 5 -52.89 48.08 20.71
CA ARG A 5 -52.17 47.68 19.47
C ARG A 5 -51.15 46.61 19.81
N VAL A 6 -51.30 45.42 19.22
CA VAL A 6 -50.33 44.35 19.25
C VAL A 6 -49.38 44.56 18.05
N SER A 7 -48.11 44.77 18.33
CA SER A 7 -47.06 44.84 17.34
C SER A 7 -46.56 43.43 17.01
N SER A 8 -46.76 42.96 15.79
CA SER A 8 -46.22 41.68 15.30
C SER A 8 -44.78 41.89 14.79
N SER A 9 -43.83 41.48 15.59
CA SER A 9 -42.43 41.36 15.16
C SER A 9 -42.27 40.06 14.33
N VAL A 10 -42.07 40.24 13.02
CA VAL A 10 -41.72 39.14 12.12
C VAL A 10 -40.24 38.86 12.26
N LEU A 11 -39.88 37.74 12.86
CA LEU A 11 -38.52 37.21 12.94
C LEU A 11 -38.16 36.58 11.60
N PHE A 12 -37.34 37.22 10.78
CA PHE A 12 -36.74 36.64 9.58
C PHE A 12 -35.61 35.70 10.01
N LEU A 13 -35.83 34.39 9.99
CA LEU A 13 -34.78 33.37 10.05
C LEU A 13 -34.10 33.31 8.70
N ILE A 14 -32.92 33.92 8.57
CA ILE A 14 -32.04 33.68 7.42
C ILE A 14 -31.35 32.34 7.66
N SER A 15 -31.85 31.28 7.02
CA SER A 15 -31.14 30.03 6.90
C SER A 15 -29.99 30.23 5.90
N ILE A 16 -28.78 30.40 6.41
CA ILE A 16 -27.56 30.31 5.60
C ILE A 16 -27.40 28.82 5.26
N ALA A 17 -27.85 28.42 4.08
CA ALA A 17 -27.45 27.15 3.53
C ALA A 17 -25.96 27.24 3.17
N LEU A 18 -25.08 26.71 4.02
CA LEU A 18 -23.72 26.41 3.60
C LEU A 18 -23.83 25.33 2.51
N THR A 19 -23.78 25.78 1.26
CA THR A 19 -23.48 24.87 0.15
C THR A 19 -22.01 24.49 0.32
N VAL A 20 -21.74 23.34 0.95
CA VAL A 20 -20.47 22.65 0.79
C VAL A 20 -20.41 22.34 -0.70
N ALA A 21 -19.62 23.10 -1.44
CA ALA A 21 -19.29 22.75 -2.81
C ALA A 21 -18.64 21.36 -2.73
N ALA A 22 -19.34 20.34 -3.25
CA ALA A 22 -18.73 19.05 -3.46
C ALA A 22 -17.54 19.31 -4.37
N SER A 23 -16.31 19.16 -3.85
CA SER A 23 -15.12 19.28 -4.66
C SER A 23 -15.23 18.26 -5.77
N ALA A 24 -15.21 18.74 -7.02
CA ALA A 24 -15.34 17.87 -8.17
C ALA A 24 -14.18 16.88 -8.15
N GLN A 25 -14.53 15.58 -8.11
CA GLN A 25 -13.55 14.52 -8.29
C GLN A 25 -12.92 14.69 -9.67
N SER A 26 -11.59 14.66 -9.70
CA SER A 26 -10.87 14.76 -10.97
C SER A 26 -9.76 13.73 -11.03
N VAL A 27 -9.69 13.03 -12.16
CA VAL A 27 -8.57 12.15 -12.50
C VAL A 27 -7.78 12.83 -13.60
N ALA A 28 -6.46 12.88 -13.45
CA ALA A 28 -5.54 13.40 -14.45
C ALA A 28 -4.41 12.41 -14.69
N THR A 29 -4.14 12.10 -15.96
CA THR A 29 -2.95 11.37 -16.37
C THR A 29 -1.73 12.25 -16.22
N LEU A 30 -0.73 11.79 -15.46
CA LEU A 30 0.53 12.49 -15.22
C LEU A 30 1.62 12.04 -16.17
N ALA A 31 1.69 10.73 -16.43
CA ALA A 31 2.70 10.14 -17.31
C ALA A 31 2.19 8.83 -17.89
N THR A 32 2.81 8.38 -18.98
CA THR A 32 2.51 7.11 -19.67
C THR A 32 3.78 6.29 -19.86
N GLY A 33 3.62 4.98 -20.09
CA GLY A 33 4.72 4.08 -20.46
C GLY A 33 5.51 3.51 -19.29
N VAL A 34 5.02 3.60 -18.04
CA VAL A 34 5.63 2.95 -16.86
C VAL A 34 4.65 2.01 -16.19
N THR A 35 5.10 0.80 -15.87
CA THR A 35 4.33 -0.32 -15.30
C THR A 35 4.79 -0.58 -13.87
N SER A 36 4.06 -0.13 -12.86
CA SER A 36 4.38 -0.43 -11.47
C SER A 36 3.42 -1.46 -10.87
N TRP A 37 3.97 -2.52 -10.29
CA TRP A 37 3.20 -3.59 -9.65
C TRP A 37 2.89 -3.31 -8.18
N GLN A 38 3.50 -2.29 -7.62
CA GLN A 38 3.29 -1.86 -6.24
C GLN A 38 2.96 -0.36 -6.20
N PRO A 39 2.33 0.11 -5.13
CA PRO A 39 2.06 1.53 -4.96
C PRO A 39 3.32 2.38 -5.06
N LEU A 40 3.15 3.62 -5.50
CA LEU A 40 4.20 4.63 -5.44
C LEU A 40 4.56 4.96 -4.00
N VAL A 41 5.76 5.49 -3.78
CA VAL A 41 6.27 5.92 -2.48
C VAL A 41 6.61 7.40 -2.53
N GLN A 42 6.14 8.18 -1.56
CA GLN A 42 6.55 9.56 -1.41
C GLN A 42 7.95 9.62 -0.77
N GLY A 43 8.88 10.30 -1.43
CA GLY A 43 10.22 10.58 -0.91
C GLY A 43 10.25 11.75 0.07
N VAL A 44 11.38 11.94 0.74
CA VAL A 44 11.64 13.07 1.65
C VAL A 44 11.62 14.42 0.94
N ASP A 45 11.84 14.43 -0.37
CA ASP A 45 11.85 15.60 -1.25
C ASP A 45 10.45 15.94 -1.81
N GLY A 46 9.41 15.20 -1.38
CA GLY A 46 8.04 15.36 -1.84
C GLY A 46 7.72 14.76 -3.20
N ASN A 47 8.73 14.27 -3.94
CA ASN A 47 8.52 13.53 -5.17
C ASN A 47 7.92 12.15 -4.90
N LEU A 48 7.29 11.59 -5.91
CA LEU A 48 6.83 10.20 -5.90
C LEU A 48 7.82 9.31 -6.64
N TYR A 49 8.06 8.14 -6.09
CA TYR A 49 8.99 7.15 -6.63
C TYR A 49 8.27 5.85 -6.92
N GLY A 50 8.60 5.21 -8.03
CA GLY A 50 8.03 3.93 -8.43
C GLY A 50 9.08 3.01 -9.04
N ALA A 51 8.75 1.73 -9.03
CA ALA A 51 9.52 0.68 -9.69
C ALA A 51 8.77 0.25 -10.95
N ASP A 52 9.32 0.57 -12.11
CA ASP A 52 8.78 0.11 -13.39
C ASP A 52 9.29 -1.30 -13.67
N TYR A 53 8.39 -2.26 -13.60
CA TYR A 53 8.71 -3.69 -13.66
C TYR A 53 9.41 -4.12 -14.96
N ALA A 54 8.99 -3.61 -16.10
CA ALA A 54 9.48 -4.02 -17.40
C ALA A 54 10.02 -2.85 -18.26
N GLY A 55 10.24 -1.69 -17.66
CA GLY A 55 10.77 -0.52 -18.34
C GLY A 55 12.27 -0.58 -18.60
N GLY A 56 12.77 0.49 -19.19
CA GLY A 56 14.17 0.67 -19.48
C GLY A 56 14.68 -0.18 -20.65
N PRO A 57 15.96 -0.01 -21.04
CA PRO A 57 16.59 -0.78 -22.09
C PRO A 57 16.59 -2.28 -21.78
N GLY A 58 16.15 -3.10 -22.72
CA GLY A 58 16.09 -4.55 -22.57
C GLY A 58 14.97 -5.08 -21.71
N ALA A 59 14.01 -4.24 -21.29
CA ALA A 59 12.86 -4.59 -20.46
C ALA A 59 13.27 -5.27 -19.12
N TYR A 60 14.36 -4.81 -18.52
CA TYR A 60 14.84 -5.32 -17.22
C TYR A 60 14.28 -4.55 -16.03
N GLY A 61 13.52 -3.50 -16.28
CA GLY A 61 12.90 -2.63 -15.29
C GLY A 61 13.72 -1.36 -15.01
N SER A 62 13.07 -0.42 -14.36
CA SER A 62 13.68 0.86 -13.96
C SER A 62 13.12 1.37 -12.63
N ILE A 63 13.83 2.33 -12.03
CA ILE A 63 13.30 3.19 -10.98
C ILE A 63 13.00 4.54 -11.61
N PHE A 64 11.83 5.07 -11.33
CA PHE A 64 11.42 6.38 -11.82
C PHE A 64 10.99 7.30 -10.67
N ARG A 65 11.01 8.58 -10.95
CA ARG A 65 10.55 9.66 -10.09
C ARG A 65 9.51 10.48 -10.82
N ILE A 66 8.49 10.92 -10.10
CA ILE A 66 7.49 11.88 -10.57
C ILE A 66 7.57 13.11 -9.66
N ALA A 67 7.85 14.25 -10.24
CA ALA A 67 7.84 15.52 -9.53
C ALA A 67 6.40 16.01 -9.30
N PRO A 68 6.17 16.95 -8.36
CA PRO A 68 4.82 17.49 -8.09
C PRO A 68 4.13 18.13 -9.30
N ASP A 69 4.88 18.57 -10.32
CA ASP A 69 4.37 19.09 -11.59
C ASP A 69 3.98 17.99 -12.61
N GLY A 70 4.14 16.70 -12.23
CA GLY A 70 3.88 15.55 -13.09
C GLY A 70 5.06 15.12 -13.95
N THR A 71 6.22 15.79 -13.89
CA THR A 71 7.39 15.42 -14.68
C THR A 71 7.93 14.05 -14.27
N LEU A 72 7.86 13.07 -15.17
CA LEU A 72 8.44 11.74 -15.00
C LEU A 72 9.91 11.73 -15.42
N THR A 73 10.76 11.17 -14.58
CA THR A 73 12.19 10.98 -14.82
C THR A 73 12.60 9.56 -14.45
N THR A 74 13.18 8.81 -15.40
CA THR A 74 13.87 7.56 -15.07
C THR A 74 15.20 7.90 -14.38
N ILE A 75 15.38 7.40 -13.16
CA ILE A 75 16.56 7.68 -12.34
C ILE A 75 17.54 6.52 -12.27
N HIS A 76 17.09 5.30 -12.60
CA HIS A 76 17.94 4.12 -12.73
C HIS A 76 17.32 3.10 -13.69
N ASN A 77 18.16 2.49 -14.54
CA ASN A 77 17.76 1.36 -15.38
C ASN A 77 18.47 0.09 -14.89
N PHE A 78 17.69 -0.96 -14.61
CA PHE A 78 18.25 -2.26 -14.32
C PHE A 78 18.83 -2.91 -15.58
N GLY A 79 19.86 -3.70 -15.41
CA GLY A 79 20.51 -4.49 -16.47
C GLY A 79 20.29 -5.99 -16.29
N ASN A 80 20.91 -6.79 -17.14
CA ASN A 80 20.91 -8.26 -17.00
C ASN A 80 22.01 -8.75 -16.03
N GLU A 81 22.32 -7.97 -15.01
CA GLU A 81 23.51 -8.15 -14.19
C GLU A 81 23.19 -8.54 -12.73
N ALA A 82 24.26 -8.65 -11.93
CA ALA A 82 24.23 -9.01 -10.52
C ALA A 82 23.39 -8.07 -9.61
N GLY A 83 23.00 -6.90 -10.09
CA GLY A 83 22.18 -5.91 -9.36
C GLY A 83 20.70 -6.23 -9.29
N GLY A 84 20.25 -7.24 -10.04
CA GLY A 84 18.82 -7.58 -10.14
C GLY A 84 18.13 -7.02 -11.38
N ARG A 85 16.92 -7.53 -11.64
CA ARG A 85 16.03 -7.06 -12.71
C ARG A 85 14.57 -7.31 -12.33
N LEU A 86 13.65 -6.66 -13.02
CA LEU A 86 12.21 -6.70 -12.73
C LEU A 86 11.93 -6.24 -11.29
N PRO A 87 12.19 -4.95 -10.97
CA PRO A 87 11.94 -4.42 -9.64
C PRO A 87 10.46 -4.48 -9.31
N THR A 88 10.12 -4.80 -8.06
CA THR A 88 8.73 -5.08 -7.67
C THR A 88 8.11 -3.99 -6.81
N GLY A 89 8.89 -3.23 -6.05
CA GLY A 89 8.37 -2.13 -5.25
C GLY A 89 9.44 -1.44 -4.44
N LEU A 90 9.09 -0.30 -3.85
CA LEU A 90 9.98 0.54 -3.06
C LEU A 90 9.40 0.82 -1.69
N VAL A 91 10.26 1.11 -0.71
CA VAL A 91 9.90 1.66 0.61
C VAL A 91 10.90 2.75 0.99
N LEU A 92 10.42 3.84 1.58
CA LEU A 92 11.26 4.92 2.11
C LEU A 92 11.74 4.55 3.52
N ALA A 93 13.03 4.57 3.75
CA ALA A 93 13.63 4.32 5.07
C ALA A 93 13.93 5.63 5.83
N LEU A 94 14.21 5.49 7.13
CA LEU A 94 14.52 6.61 8.04
C LEU A 94 15.79 7.41 7.69
N ASN A 95 16.65 6.85 6.85
CA ASN A 95 17.86 7.52 6.34
C ASN A 95 17.61 8.29 5.04
N GLY A 96 16.35 8.39 4.59
CA GLY A 96 15.96 9.04 3.35
C GLY A 96 16.22 8.24 2.08
N ASN A 97 16.84 7.05 2.18
CA ASN A 97 17.04 6.16 1.05
C ASN A 97 15.81 5.32 0.74
N LEU A 98 15.70 4.91 -0.50
CA LEU A 98 14.69 3.94 -0.94
C LEU A 98 15.28 2.54 -0.90
N TYR A 99 14.46 1.57 -0.50
CA TYR A 99 14.83 0.17 -0.53
C TYR A 99 13.77 -0.61 -1.28
N GLY A 100 14.18 -1.68 -1.96
CA GLY A 100 13.26 -2.45 -2.77
C GLY A 100 13.74 -3.86 -3.06
N THR A 101 12.95 -4.58 -3.83
CA THR A 101 13.27 -5.94 -4.28
C THR A 101 13.21 -6.04 -5.79
N THR A 102 13.97 -6.98 -6.36
CA THR A 102 13.86 -7.38 -7.76
C THR A 102 13.43 -8.83 -7.84
N LYS A 103 12.45 -9.13 -8.69
CA LYS A 103 11.95 -10.50 -8.85
C LYS A 103 13.01 -11.46 -9.36
N GLN A 104 13.92 -10.97 -10.20
CA GLN A 104 14.95 -11.75 -10.88
C GLN A 104 16.31 -11.06 -10.81
N GLY A 105 17.33 -11.72 -11.33
CA GLY A 105 18.72 -11.27 -11.27
C GLY A 105 19.41 -11.70 -9.98
N GLY A 106 20.54 -11.09 -9.66
CA GLY A 106 21.38 -11.44 -8.51
C GLY A 106 22.46 -12.45 -8.86
N SER A 107 22.43 -13.65 -8.36
CA SER A 107 23.47 -14.65 -8.56
C SER A 107 23.26 -15.48 -9.84
N SER A 108 24.24 -15.60 -10.69
CA SER A 108 24.33 -16.61 -11.72
C SER A 108 24.87 -17.90 -11.11
N GLY A 109 24.14 -19.02 -11.20
CA GLY A 109 24.60 -20.32 -10.71
C GLY A 109 23.91 -20.85 -9.45
N ALA A 110 23.00 -20.11 -8.87
CA ALA A 110 22.13 -20.61 -7.82
C ALA A 110 21.10 -21.62 -8.39
N PRO A 111 20.51 -22.52 -7.57
CA PRO A 111 19.49 -23.47 -7.98
C PRO A 111 18.14 -22.80 -8.31
N CYS A 112 18.18 -21.58 -8.83
CA CYS A 112 17.01 -20.89 -9.34
C CYS A 112 16.51 -21.63 -10.60
N PRO A 113 15.19 -21.76 -10.82
CA PRO A 113 14.63 -22.49 -11.96
C PRO A 113 15.13 -22.02 -13.33
N SER A 114 15.63 -20.80 -13.40
CA SER A 114 16.33 -20.27 -14.57
C SER A 114 17.73 -19.77 -14.16
N PRO A 115 18.80 -20.48 -14.48
CA PRO A 115 20.15 -20.05 -14.12
C PRO A 115 20.55 -18.71 -14.77
N VAL A 116 19.85 -18.30 -15.83
CA VAL A 116 20.06 -17.01 -16.50
C VAL A 116 19.29 -15.89 -15.81
N ALA A 117 18.21 -16.23 -15.09
CA ALA A 117 17.28 -15.24 -14.52
C ALA A 117 17.63 -14.86 -13.06
N GLY A 118 18.34 -15.71 -12.31
CA GLY A 118 18.56 -15.52 -10.87
C GLY A 118 17.29 -15.61 -10.03
N CYS A 119 17.44 -15.55 -8.71
CA CYS A 119 16.33 -15.70 -7.75
C CYS A 119 15.81 -14.34 -7.21
N GLY A 120 16.38 -13.23 -7.64
CA GLY A 120 16.04 -11.89 -7.17
C GLY A 120 17.01 -11.32 -6.14
N THR A 121 16.79 -10.07 -5.80
CA THR A 121 17.66 -9.32 -4.86
C THR A 121 16.83 -8.45 -3.91
N VAL A 122 17.47 -8.06 -2.80
CA VAL A 122 17.10 -6.86 -2.03
C VAL A 122 18.14 -5.80 -2.32
N PHE A 123 17.70 -4.59 -2.64
CA PHE A 123 18.58 -3.47 -2.96
C PHE A 123 18.24 -2.22 -2.16
N GLY A 124 19.19 -1.31 -2.06
CA GLY A 124 19.01 0.06 -1.62
C GLY A 124 19.36 1.04 -2.75
N PHE A 125 18.69 2.19 -2.75
CA PHE A 125 18.91 3.27 -3.70
C PHE A 125 19.03 4.58 -2.93
N THR A 126 20.18 5.22 -3.01
CA THR A 126 20.45 6.46 -2.28
C THR A 126 19.79 7.66 -2.97
N SER A 127 19.57 8.73 -2.20
CA SER A 127 19.13 10.03 -2.75
C SER A 127 20.09 10.61 -3.80
N ALA A 128 21.38 10.19 -3.76
CA ALA A 128 22.37 10.57 -4.76
C ALA A 128 22.32 9.73 -6.05
N GLY A 129 21.36 8.77 -6.17
CA GLY A 129 21.19 7.96 -7.37
C GLY A 129 22.05 6.69 -7.43
N THR A 130 22.63 6.26 -6.32
CA THR A 130 23.47 5.05 -6.29
C THR A 130 22.67 3.84 -5.84
N LEU A 131 22.63 2.79 -6.68
CA LEU A 131 22.08 1.48 -6.34
C LEU A 131 23.14 0.61 -5.68
N PHE A 132 22.76 -0.09 -4.62
CA PHE A 132 23.60 -1.11 -3.97
C PHE A 132 22.76 -2.32 -3.58
N THR A 133 23.36 -3.51 -3.64
CA THR A 133 22.66 -4.77 -3.32
C THR A 133 22.92 -5.12 -1.85
N LEU A 134 21.83 -5.35 -1.10
CA LEU A 134 21.88 -5.84 0.28
C LEU A 134 21.93 -7.36 0.36
N HIS A 135 21.12 -8.04 -0.49
CA HIS A 135 21.03 -9.49 -0.49
C HIS A 135 20.73 -10.03 -1.89
N ARG A 136 21.29 -11.21 -2.21
CA ARG A 136 20.98 -11.98 -3.41
C ARG A 136 20.39 -13.30 -3.02
N PHE A 137 19.15 -13.54 -3.40
CA PHE A 137 18.50 -14.81 -3.11
C PHE A 137 19.17 -15.96 -3.89
N THR A 138 19.28 -17.12 -3.22
CA THR A 138 19.98 -18.30 -3.72
C THR A 138 19.06 -19.50 -3.94
N GLY A 139 17.77 -19.35 -3.68
CA GLY A 139 16.75 -20.41 -3.76
C GLY A 139 16.37 -20.97 -2.40
N PRO A 140 17.28 -21.61 -1.63
CA PRO A 140 16.95 -22.13 -0.29
C PRO A 140 16.49 -21.07 0.71
N ASP A 141 16.99 -19.86 0.59
CA ASP A 141 16.63 -18.69 1.42
C ASP A 141 15.42 -17.91 0.89
N GLY A 142 14.90 -18.32 -0.27
CA GLY A 142 13.77 -17.75 -0.97
C GLY A 142 14.05 -17.44 -2.43
N MET A 143 13.01 -17.18 -3.20
CA MET A 143 13.12 -16.79 -4.60
C MET A 143 11.91 -15.98 -5.05
N TYR A 144 12.14 -15.10 -6.01
CA TYR A 144 11.11 -14.25 -6.61
C TYR A 144 10.41 -13.37 -5.55
N PRO A 145 11.12 -12.43 -4.90
CA PRO A 145 10.48 -11.48 -4.00
C PRO A 145 9.56 -10.57 -4.82
N THR A 146 8.25 -10.73 -4.64
CA THR A 146 7.21 -10.01 -5.36
C THR A 146 6.45 -9.01 -4.49
N GLY A 147 6.46 -9.22 -3.17
CA GLY A 147 5.68 -8.42 -2.23
C GLY A 147 6.29 -7.08 -1.84
N GLY A 148 7.50 -6.74 -2.30
CA GLY A 148 8.17 -5.53 -1.81
C GLY A 148 8.64 -5.63 -0.36
N LEU A 149 8.97 -4.49 0.25
CA LEU A 149 9.48 -4.41 1.62
C LEU A 149 8.57 -3.57 2.52
N THR A 150 8.58 -3.90 3.81
CA THR A 150 7.91 -3.14 4.88
C THR A 150 8.90 -2.88 6.01
N ILE A 151 8.86 -1.69 6.60
CA ILE A 151 9.69 -1.35 7.76
C ILE A 151 8.99 -1.80 9.03
N GLY A 152 9.68 -2.61 9.83
CA GLY A 152 9.24 -3.02 11.15
C GLY A 152 9.41 -1.93 12.22
N SER A 153 8.80 -2.16 13.39
CA SER A 153 8.95 -1.27 14.55
C SER A 153 10.40 -1.22 15.08
N ASP A 154 11.24 -2.18 14.72
CA ASP A 154 12.67 -2.23 15.04
C ASP A 154 13.55 -1.50 14.01
N GLY A 155 12.99 -1.03 12.91
CA GLY A 155 13.68 -0.33 11.82
C GLY A 155 14.34 -1.25 10.80
N ASN A 156 14.15 -2.56 10.89
CA ASN A 156 14.57 -3.53 9.89
C ASN A 156 13.52 -3.66 8.78
N PHE A 157 13.92 -4.22 7.65
CA PHE A 157 13.03 -4.48 6.54
C PHE A 157 12.53 -5.92 6.60
N TYR A 158 11.27 -6.09 6.21
CA TYR A 158 10.57 -7.37 6.15
C TYR A 158 9.94 -7.52 4.78
N GLY A 159 10.05 -8.71 4.21
CA GLY A 159 9.48 -8.99 2.89
C GLY A 159 9.10 -10.44 2.72
N THR A 160 8.53 -10.75 1.57
CA THR A 160 8.13 -12.11 1.18
C THR A 160 8.75 -12.49 -0.14
N THR A 161 8.97 -13.80 -0.34
CA THR A 161 9.31 -14.39 -1.63
C THR A 161 8.20 -15.31 -2.06
N SER A 162 7.81 -15.31 -3.33
CA SER A 162 6.70 -16.15 -3.81
C SER A 162 7.07 -17.62 -4.04
N GLY A 163 8.36 -17.93 -4.17
CA GLY A 163 8.78 -19.30 -4.48
C GLY A 163 8.55 -19.71 -5.93
N THR A 164 8.57 -21.02 -6.21
CA THR A 164 8.28 -21.57 -7.53
C THR A 164 6.81 -21.90 -7.62
N ASN A 165 6.12 -21.42 -8.62
CA ASN A 165 4.70 -21.77 -8.86
C ASN A 165 4.55 -23.22 -9.40
N GLN A 166 5.14 -24.20 -8.70
CA GLN A 166 5.15 -25.62 -9.08
C GLN A 166 4.44 -26.46 -8.02
N LYS A 167 3.15 -26.25 -7.87
CA LYS A 167 2.29 -26.98 -6.94
C LYS A 167 2.45 -28.50 -7.09
N GLY A 168 2.82 -29.17 -6.00
CA GLY A 168 2.93 -30.61 -5.93
C GLY A 168 4.18 -31.21 -6.58
N ALA A 169 5.09 -30.41 -7.13
CA ALA A 169 6.36 -30.93 -7.64
C ALA A 169 7.31 -31.26 -6.49
N THR A 170 8.16 -32.28 -6.68
CA THR A 170 9.24 -32.57 -5.74
C THR A 170 10.18 -31.37 -5.66
N GLY A 171 10.39 -30.84 -4.44
CA GLY A 171 11.19 -29.63 -4.22
C GLY A 171 10.46 -28.30 -4.49
N ALA A 172 9.13 -28.30 -4.55
CA ALA A 172 8.35 -27.09 -4.66
C ALA A 172 8.65 -26.14 -3.50
N ILE A 173 8.89 -24.86 -3.81
CA ILE A 173 9.11 -23.78 -2.85
C ILE A 173 7.86 -22.90 -2.87
N TYR A 174 7.16 -22.82 -1.74
CA TYR A 174 5.88 -22.14 -1.62
C TYR A 174 6.03 -20.69 -1.12
N GLY A 175 7.29 -20.20 -0.98
CA GLY A 175 7.62 -18.87 -0.55
C GLY A 175 8.15 -18.79 0.87
N THR A 176 8.67 -17.63 1.23
CA THR A 176 9.22 -17.35 2.55
C THR A 176 8.78 -15.99 3.07
N VAL A 177 8.87 -15.80 4.38
CA VAL A 177 8.93 -14.47 5.02
C VAL A 177 10.37 -14.26 5.50
N PHE A 178 10.95 -13.11 5.21
CA PHE A 178 12.31 -12.77 5.60
C PHE A 178 12.41 -11.43 6.33
N LYS A 179 13.49 -11.28 7.06
CA LYS A 179 13.96 -10.05 7.68
C LYS A 179 15.33 -9.70 7.10
N ILE A 180 15.59 -8.43 6.86
CA ILE A 180 16.91 -7.92 6.51
C ILE A 180 17.16 -6.60 7.22
N THR A 181 18.33 -6.45 7.81
CA THR A 181 18.74 -5.21 8.47
C THR A 181 19.26 -4.21 7.43
N PRO A 182 19.31 -2.90 7.73
CA PRO A 182 19.86 -1.89 6.82
C PRO A 182 21.33 -2.12 6.42
N ASP A 183 22.09 -2.90 7.21
CA ASP A 183 23.47 -3.32 6.94
C ASP A 183 23.58 -4.62 6.11
N GLY A 184 22.44 -5.25 5.74
CA GLY A 184 22.38 -6.44 4.90
C GLY A 184 22.36 -7.78 5.64
N THR A 185 22.27 -7.81 6.97
CA THR A 185 22.10 -9.08 7.70
C THR A 185 20.74 -9.69 7.43
N PHE A 186 20.74 -10.84 6.74
CA PHE A 186 19.54 -11.53 6.27
C PHE A 186 19.13 -12.68 7.19
N THR A 187 17.82 -12.88 7.38
CA THR A 187 17.25 -13.99 8.16
C THR A 187 15.93 -14.43 7.53
N THR A 188 15.79 -15.71 7.21
CA THR A 188 14.49 -16.31 6.89
C THR A 188 13.73 -16.54 8.19
N LEU A 189 12.55 -15.93 8.30
CA LEU A 189 11.69 -16.02 9.50
C LEU A 189 10.71 -17.18 9.40
N HIS A 190 10.20 -17.48 8.18
CA HIS A 190 9.25 -18.55 7.94
C HIS A 190 9.37 -19.06 6.51
N THR A 191 9.19 -20.36 6.31
CA THR A 191 9.09 -21.03 5.00
C THR A 191 7.74 -21.69 4.89
N PHE A 192 6.95 -21.30 3.90
CA PHE A 192 5.62 -21.84 3.66
C PHE A 192 5.70 -23.28 3.15
N ASN A 193 4.72 -24.12 3.56
CA ASN A 193 4.65 -25.54 3.24
C ASN A 193 3.35 -25.94 2.52
N PHE A 194 2.63 -24.98 1.96
CA PHE A 194 1.32 -25.10 1.33
C PHE A 194 0.15 -25.26 2.32
N THR A 195 0.29 -26.02 3.41
CA THR A 195 -0.81 -26.20 4.37
C THR A 195 -1.02 -24.98 5.27
N ASP A 196 -0.02 -24.12 5.40
CA ASP A 196 -0.07 -22.86 6.13
C ASP A 196 -0.14 -21.62 5.23
N GLY A 197 -0.12 -21.84 3.89
CA GLY A 197 -0.18 -20.86 2.84
C GLY A 197 0.84 -21.11 1.74
N ALA A 198 0.69 -20.45 0.61
CA ALA A 198 1.63 -20.49 -0.51
C ALA A 198 1.57 -19.21 -1.36
N TYR A 199 2.69 -18.86 -1.96
CA TYR A 199 2.85 -17.76 -2.91
C TYR A 199 2.42 -16.39 -2.35
N PRO A 200 3.02 -15.94 -1.24
CA PRO A 200 2.79 -14.58 -0.79
C PRO A 200 3.33 -13.60 -1.83
N SER A 201 2.48 -12.67 -2.29
CA SER A 201 2.79 -11.76 -3.39
C SER A 201 2.63 -10.28 -3.02
N SER A 202 2.07 -10.00 -1.84
CA SER A 202 1.80 -8.64 -1.38
C SER A 202 2.79 -8.21 -0.29
N PRO A 203 3.03 -6.89 -0.12
CA PRO A 203 3.79 -6.38 1.01
C PRO A 203 3.17 -6.78 2.34
N LEU A 204 4.02 -6.98 3.34
CA LEU A 204 3.58 -7.13 4.71
C LEU A 204 3.08 -5.78 5.25
N VAL A 205 2.23 -5.81 6.26
CA VAL A 205 1.73 -4.62 6.95
C VAL A 205 2.10 -4.70 8.43
N LEU A 206 2.74 -3.67 8.94
CA LEU A 206 3.05 -3.56 10.36
C LEU A 206 1.78 -3.22 11.15
N GLY A 207 1.33 -4.14 11.98
CA GLY A 207 0.20 -3.95 12.88
C GLY A 207 0.56 -3.14 14.11
N THR A 208 -0.44 -2.51 14.71
CA THR A 208 -0.29 -1.70 15.93
C THR A 208 0.16 -2.51 17.16
N ASP A 209 0.12 -3.83 17.07
CA ASP A 209 0.64 -4.80 18.04
C ASP A 209 2.09 -5.24 17.74
N LYS A 210 2.76 -4.58 16.79
CA LYS A 210 4.13 -4.82 16.32
C LYS A 210 4.34 -6.16 15.58
N ARG A 211 3.28 -6.91 15.28
CA ARG A 211 3.33 -8.04 14.35
C ARG A 211 3.22 -7.56 12.92
N LEU A 212 3.74 -8.35 12.01
CA LEU A 212 3.60 -8.17 10.58
C LEU A 212 2.48 -9.08 10.08
N TYR A 213 1.65 -8.54 9.21
CA TYR A 213 0.49 -9.23 8.65
C TYR A 213 0.64 -9.35 7.14
N GLY A 214 0.28 -10.50 6.60
CA GLY A 214 0.36 -10.75 5.17
C GLY A 214 -0.68 -11.73 4.69
N THR A 215 -0.72 -11.92 3.38
CA THR A 215 -1.60 -12.86 2.70
C THR A 215 -0.80 -13.80 1.81
N THR A 216 -1.35 -14.98 1.57
CA THR A 216 -0.87 -15.92 0.55
C THR A 216 -1.97 -16.14 -0.48
N SER A 217 -1.64 -16.19 -1.77
CA SER A 217 -2.65 -16.34 -2.82
C SER A 217 -3.22 -17.75 -2.92
N GLU A 218 -2.50 -18.75 -2.41
CA GLU A 218 -2.90 -20.16 -2.43
C GLU A 218 -2.55 -20.84 -1.09
N GLY A 219 -2.92 -22.12 -0.98
CA GLY A 219 -2.64 -22.93 0.21
C GLY A 219 -3.57 -22.60 1.37
N GLY A 220 -3.25 -23.15 2.55
CA GLY A 220 -4.07 -23.12 3.75
C GLY A 220 -4.74 -24.46 4.03
N ALA A 221 -5.86 -24.48 4.75
CA ALA A 221 -6.65 -25.66 5.04
C ALA A 221 -7.07 -26.37 3.73
N PRO A 222 -7.37 -27.69 3.74
CA PRO A 222 -7.76 -28.41 2.55
C PRO A 222 -8.89 -27.72 1.78
N GLY A 223 -8.68 -27.44 0.49
CA GLY A 223 -9.62 -26.71 -0.36
C GLY A 223 -9.57 -25.19 -0.22
N ALA A 224 -8.62 -24.65 0.56
CA ALA A 224 -8.45 -23.21 0.69
C ALA A 224 -7.78 -22.57 -0.54
N GLY A 225 -8.19 -21.33 -0.82
CA GLY A 225 -7.66 -20.45 -1.85
C GLY A 225 -6.85 -19.30 -1.26
N GLY A 226 -5.87 -19.62 -0.38
CA GLY A 226 -5.02 -18.64 0.27
C GLY A 226 -5.30 -18.43 1.75
N THR A 227 -4.43 -17.64 2.40
CA THR A 227 -4.51 -17.39 3.86
C THR A 227 -4.27 -15.93 4.20
N VAL A 228 -4.70 -15.52 5.40
CA VAL A 228 -4.18 -14.38 6.14
C VAL A 228 -3.32 -14.91 7.27
N PHE A 229 -2.16 -14.34 7.47
CA PHE A 229 -1.24 -14.72 8.54
C PHE A 229 -0.70 -13.51 9.31
N ALA A 230 -0.21 -13.76 10.51
CA ALA A 230 0.60 -12.84 11.29
C ALA A 230 1.94 -13.47 11.66
N ILE A 231 2.98 -12.65 11.72
CA ILE A 231 4.31 -13.10 12.15
C ILE A 231 4.97 -12.03 13.03
N THR A 232 5.63 -12.45 14.09
CA THR A 232 6.43 -11.53 14.92
C THR A 232 7.75 -11.19 14.24
N THR A 233 8.40 -10.12 14.67
CA THR A 233 9.75 -9.75 14.21
C THR A 233 10.84 -10.77 14.57
N SER A 234 10.51 -11.75 15.45
CA SER A 234 11.36 -12.90 15.82
C SER A 234 11.01 -14.20 15.08
N GLY A 235 9.98 -14.21 14.21
CA GLY A 235 9.63 -15.37 13.40
C GLY A 235 8.49 -16.26 13.95
N THR A 236 7.81 -15.88 15.04
CA THR A 236 6.63 -16.63 15.50
C THR A 236 5.48 -16.42 14.53
N PHE A 237 5.17 -17.45 13.76
CA PHE A 237 4.12 -17.46 12.73
C PHE A 237 2.77 -17.91 13.29
N THR A 238 1.68 -17.32 12.79
CA THR A 238 0.30 -17.68 13.12
C THR A 238 -0.56 -17.56 11.87
N SER A 239 -1.17 -18.66 11.42
CA SER A 239 -2.24 -18.60 10.41
C SER A 239 -3.51 -18.10 11.08
N LEU A 240 -4.09 -17.02 10.56
CA LEU A 240 -5.28 -16.38 11.12
C LEU A 240 -6.57 -16.81 10.44
N HIS A 241 -6.51 -17.04 9.11
CA HIS A 241 -7.67 -17.43 8.31
C HIS A 241 -7.24 -18.16 7.05
N SER A 242 -8.02 -19.17 6.65
CA SER A 242 -7.89 -19.84 5.34
C SER A 242 -9.13 -19.56 4.51
N PHE A 243 -8.95 -18.98 3.34
CA PHE A 243 -10.05 -18.61 2.45
C PHE A 243 -10.63 -19.83 1.75
N THR A 244 -11.96 -19.86 1.61
CA THR A 244 -12.66 -20.82 0.76
C THR A 244 -13.61 -20.08 -0.17
N VAL A 245 -13.73 -20.53 -1.42
CA VAL A 245 -14.58 -19.87 -2.43
C VAL A 245 -16.01 -19.69 -1.91
N ALA A 246 -16.53 -20.70 -1.22
CA ALA A 246 -17.87 -20.64 -0.62
C ALA A 246 -17.95 -19.82 0.68
N GLY A 247 -16.80 -19.51 1.29
CA GLY A 247 -16.72 -18.93 2.63
C GLY A 247 -16.37 -17.45 2.68
N GLY A 248 -16.44 -16.73 1.57
CA GLY A 248 -16.25 -15.27 1.60
C GLY A 248 -15.08 -14.74 0.81
N GLY A 249 -14.50 -15.54 -0.11
CA GLY A 249 -13.46 -15.10 -1.01
C GLY A 249 -12.39 -16.15 -1.25
N ALA A 250 -11.59 -15.95 -2.28
CA ALA A 250 -10.40 -16.74 -2.59
C ALA A 250 -9.36 -15.86 -3.28
N ASN A 251 -8.11 -16.32 -3.30
CA ASN A 251 -7.00 -15.60 -3.89
C ASN A 251 -6.90 -14.17 -3.34
N PRO A 252 -6.58 -14.00 -2.03
CA PRO A 252 -6.39 -12.67 -1.48
C PRO A 252 -5.30 -11.94 -2.27
N ALA A 253 -5.62 -10.73 -2.68
CA ALA A 253 -4.81 -9.91 -3.55
C ALA A 253 -4.47 -8.59 -2.85
N GLY A 254 -3.31 -8.04 -3.16
CA GLY A 254 -2.89 -6.77 -2.58
C GLY A 254 -2.57 -6.80 -1.08
N PRO A 255 -1.97 -5.71 -0.58
CA PRO A 255 -1.64 -5.58 0.84
C PRO A 255 -2.90 -5.38 1.70
N LEU A 256 -2.79 -5.78 2.95
CA LEU A 256 -3.77 -5.43 3.98
C LEU A 256 -3.63 -3.94 4.35
N VAL A 257 -4.68 -3.36 4.92
CA VAL A 257 -4.62 -2.05 5.56
C VAL A 257 -5.25 -2.12 6.94
N GLN A 258 -4.57 -1.59 7.97
CA GLN A 258 -5.14 -1.52 9.31
C GLN A 258 -5.91 -0.22 9.49
N ALA A 259 -7.20 -0.32 9.82
CA ALA A 259 -8.05 0.83 10.10
C ALA A 259 -7.97 1.26 11.57
N ALA A 260 -8.54 2.43 11.89
CA ALA A 260 -8.52 2.98 13.24
C ALA A 260 -9.23 2.09 14.29
N ASN A 261 -10.16 1.22 13.87
CA ASN A 261 -10.79 0.22 14.73
C ASN A 261 -9.89 -0.97 15.07
N GLY A 262 -8.66 -0.99 14.55
CA GLY A 262 -7.66 -2.04 14.77
C GLY A 262 -7.77 -3.25 13.85
N ASN A 263 -8.84 -3.42 13.11
CA ASN A 263 -9.01 -4.52 12.16
C ASN A 263 -8.19 -4.30 10.88
N PHE A 264 -7.79 -5.40 10.27
CA PHE A 264 -7.13 -5.42 8.97
C PHE A 264 -8.16 -5.66 7.87
N TYR A 265 -8.14 -4.81 6.86
CA TYR A 265 -9.00 -4.91 5.68
C TYR A 265 -8.18 -5.36 4.49
N GLY A 266 -8.72 -6.22 3.67
CA GLY A 266 -8.10 -6.74 2.47
C GLY A 266 -9.11 -7.09 1.39
N THR A 267 -8.61 -7.45 0.23
CA THR A 267 -9.40 -7.83 -0.94
C THR A 267 -9.13 -9.28 -1.32
N THR A 268 -10.11 -9.94 -1.94
CA THR A 268 -9.93 -11.21 -2.63
C THR A 268 -10.30 -11.05 -4.09
N ALA A 269 -9.47 -11.60 -5.00
CA ALA A 269 -9.72 -11.50 -6.44
C ALA A 269 -10.90 -12.37 -6.89
N ALA A 270 -11.23 -13.42 -6.13
CA ALA A 270 -12.26 -14.39 -6.46
C ALA A 270 -13.16 -14.68 -5.27
N GLY A 271 -14.27 -15.37 -5.50
CA GLY A 271 -15.25 -15.75 -4.48
C GLY A 271 -16.27 -14.65 -4.20
N GLY A 272 -17.06 -14.89 -3.15
CA GLY A 272 -18.25 -14.09 -2.85
C GLY A 272 -19.50 -14.66 -3.51
N SER A 273 -20.67 -14.26 -2.98
CA SER A 273 -22.00 -14.69 -3.47
C SER A 273 -22.74 -13.58 -4.22
N GLY A 274 -22.00 -12.60 -4.75
CA GLY A 274 -22.59 -11.48 -5.54
C GLY A 274 -23.41 -11.96 -6.73
N CYS A 275 -24.08 -11.05 -7.43
CA CYS A 275 -25.13 -11.34 -8.43
C CYS A 275 -24.80 -12.41 -9.48
N ASN A 276 -23.55 -12.79 -9.68
CA ASN A 276 -23.12 -13.90 -10.55
C ASN A 276 -22.05 -14.81 -9.91
N GLY A 277 -21.81 -14.68 -8.58
CA GLY A 277 -20.71 -15.40 -7.91
C GLY A 277 -19.33 -15.00 -8.41
N ASP A 278 -18.30 -15.30 -7.63
CA ASP A 278 -16.88 -15.27 -8.02
C ASP A 278 -16.36 -13.92 -8.58
N SER A 279 -16.82 -12.79 -8.03
CA SER A 279 -16.38 -11.44 -8.45
C SER A 279 -15.40 -10.79 -7.46
N GLY A 280 -15.02 -11.48 -6.41
CA GLY A 280 -14.15 -10.97 -5.36
C GLY A 280 -14.87 -10.24 -4.23
N THR A 281 -14.14 -10.00 -3.16
CA THR A 281 -14.69 -9.38 -1.94
C THR A 281 -13.74 -8.39 -1.32
N ILE A 282 -14.27 -7.51 -0.46
CA ILE A 282 -13.53 -6.84 0.61
C ILE A 282 -13.88 -7.57 1.90
N TYR A 283 -12.89 -7.87 2.72
CA TYR A 283 -13.07 -8.49 4.03
C TYR A 283 -12.35 -7.68 5.11
N TYR A 284 -12.71 -7.93 6.36
CA TYR A 284 -11.85 -7.55 7.48
C TYR A 284 -11.64 -8.72 8.43
N ILE A 285 -10.50 -8.65 9.12
CA ILE A 285 -10.09 -9.63 10.12
C ILE A 285 -9.53 -8.92 11.36
N SER A 286 -9.90 -9.41 12.54
CA SER A 286 -9.30 -8.90 13.79
C SER A 286 -7.83 -9.35 13.92
N PRO A 287 -6.98 -8.60 14.65
CA PRO A 287 -5.57 -8.96 14.82
C PRO A 287 -5.36 -10.40 15.34
N ALA A 288 -6.23 -10.90 16.20
CA ALA A 288 -6.15 -12.26 16.73
C ALA A 288 -6.73 -13.33 15.79
N GLY A 289 -7.32 -12.95 14.64
CA GLY A 289 -8.01 -13.88 13.75
C GLY A 289 -9.38 -14.36 14.26
N ALA A 290 -9.81 -13.93 15.44
CA ALA A 290 -11.05 -14.41 16.05
C ALA A 290 -12.33 -13.94 15.34
N THR A 291 -12.24 -12.85 14.58
CA THR A 291 -13.35 -12.30 13.80
C THR A 291 -12.88 -12.16 12.34
N PHE A 292 -13.58 -12.83 11.44
CA PHE A 292 -13.46 -12.65 9.99
C PHE A 292 -14.83 -12.31 9.44
N VAL A 293 -14.92 -11.26 8.62
CA VAL A 293 -16.19 -10.79 8.03
C VAL A 293 -15.97 -10.40 6.59
N THR A 294 -16.80 -10.91 5.70
CA THR A 294 -16.94 -10.37 4.34
C THR A 294 -17.64 -9.01 4.44
N PHE A 295 -16.88 -7.95 4.21
CA PHE A 295 -17.32 -6.57 4.39
C PHE A 295 -18.12 -6.07 3.19
N TYR A 296 -17.68 -6.45 1.97
CA TYR A 296 -18.35 -6.10 0.72
C TYR A 296 -18.13 -7.19 -0.32
N GLN A 297 -19.13 -7.42 -1.17
CA GLN A 297 -19.05 -8.39 -2.26
C GLN A 297 -19.19 -7.66 -3.59
N PHE A 298 -18.19 -7.80 -4.45
CA PHE A 298 -18.23 -7.24 -5.79
C PHE A 298 -19.20 -7.99 -6.68
N SER A 299 -19.75 -7.30 -7.67
CA SER A 299 -20.67 -7.91 -8.62
C SER A 299 -20.62 -7.23 -9.96
N LYS A 300 -20.26 -7.99 -10.97
CA LYS A 300 -20.14 -7.56 -12.36
C LYS A 300 -21.48 -7.03 -12.93
N THR A 301 -22.61 -7.55 -12.45
CA THR A 301 -23.96 -7.18 -12.90
C THR A 301 -24.63 -6.13 -12.05
N CYS A 302 -24.06 -5.83 -10.86
CA CYS A 302 -24.66 -4.91 -9.90
C CYS A 302 -23.87 -3.59 -9.77
N ASN A 303 -23.14 -3.18 -10.80
CA ASN A 303 -22.46 -1.88 -10.93
C ASN A 303 -21.24 -1.64 -10.01
N SER A 304 -20.63 -2.67 -9.44
CA SER A 304 -19.49 -2.49 -8.53
C SER A 304 -18.14 -3.00 -9.04
N GLY A 305 -18.09 -3.52 -10.28
CA GLY A 305 -16.89 -4.16 -10.80
C GLY A 305 -16.64 -5.56 -10.27
N SER A 306 -15.46 -6.11 -10.53
CA SER A 306 -15.02 -7.45 -10.12
C SER A 306 -13.53 -7.48 -9.89
N ASN A 307 -13.01 -8.58 -9.33
CA ASN A 307 -11.59 -8.86 -9.18
C ASN A 307 -10.81 -7.66 -8.62
N PRO A 308 -11.03 -7.23 -7.37
CA PRO A 308 -10.22 -6.18 -6.76
C PRO A 308 -8.81 -6.71 -6.47
N ASN A 309 -7.93 -6.64 -7.49
CA ASN A 309 -6.57 -7.22 -7.46
C ASN A 309 -5.56 -6.34 -6.75
N SER A 310 -5.86 -5.07 -6.53
CA SER A 310 -5.07 -4.17 -5.70
C SER A 310 -5.58 -4.16 -4.26
N GLY A 311 -4.71 -3.91 -3.33
CA GLY A 311 -5.14 -3.68 -1.95
C GLY A 311 -5.96 -2.40 -1.80
N LEU A 312 -6.37 -2.16 -0.56
CA LEU A 312 -7.07 -0.94 -0.19
C LEU A 312 -6.08 0.11 0.34
N VAL A 313 -6.39 1.37 0.12
CA VAL A 313 -5.73 2.52 0.74
C VAL A 313 -6.71 3.20 1.68
N LEU A 314 -6.32 3.39 2.94
CA LEU A 314 -7.08 4.19 3.88
C LEU A 314 -6.87 5.67 3.56
N GLY A 315 -7.92 6.43 3.29
CA GLY A 315 -7.88 7.88 3.15
C GLY A 315 -7.68 8.58 4.49
N ASN A 316 -7.26 9.84 4.47
CA ASN A 316 -7.19 10.66 5.69
C ASN A 316 -8.57 11.10 6.21
N ASP A 317 -9.63 10.77 5.49
CA ASP A 317 -11.05 10.86 5.90
C ASP A 317 -11.56 9.58 6.59
N GLY A 318 -10.76 8.50 6.61
CA GLY A 318 -11.10 7.21 7.18
C GLY A 318 -11.87 6.28 6.25
N ASN A 319 -12.10 6.66 4.98
CA ASN A 319 -12.70 5.80 3.96
C ASN A 319 -11.61 4.94 3.28
N PHE A 320 -12.04 3.86 2.63
CA PHE A 320 -11.16 2.97 1.88
C PHE A 320 -11.29 3.27 0.39
N TYR A 321 -10.15 3.30 -0.29
CA TYR A 321 -10.03 3.54 -1.72
C TYR A 321 -9.34 2.37 -2.39
N GLY A 322 -9.78 1.97 -3.57
CA GLY A 322 -9.19 0.84 -4.28
C GLY A 322 -9.52 0.82 -5.75
N GLY A 323 -8.93 -0.16 -6.42
CA GLY A 323 -9.21 -0.46 -7.82
C GLY A 323 -9.86 -1.83 -7.98
N ALA A 324 -10.71 -1.99 -8.99
CA ALA A 324 -11.27 -3.26 -9.41
C ALA A 324 -11.37 -3.32 -10.92
N SER A 325 -11.42 -4.53 -11.49
CA SER A 325 -11.64 -4.76 -12.91
C SER A 325 -13.13 -4.86 -13.22
N GLY A 326 -13.51 -4.62 -14.46
CA GLY A 326 -14.88 -4.78 -14.95
C GLY A 326 -15.81 -3.68 -14.47
N SER A 327 -16.35 -2.92 -15.42
CA SER A 327 -17.43 -1.98 -15.16
C SER A 327 -18.79 -2.63 -15.48
N PRO A 328 -19.91 -2.03 -15.01
CA PRO A 328 -21.25 -2.47 -15.40
C PRO A 328 -21.51 -2.40 -16.89
N VAL A 329 -20.75 -1.58 -17.59
CA VAL A 329 -20.92 -1.32 -19.03
C VAL A 329 -20.03 -2.23 -19.86
N ASN A 330 -18.81 -2.53 -19.35
CA ASN A 330 -17.82 -3.31 -20.07
C ASN A 330 -16.92 -4.12 -19.12
N ALA A 331 -16.77 -5.41 -19.38
CA ALA A 331 -15.97 -6.32 -18.57
C ALA A 331 -14.46 -5.98 -18.54
N ASP A 332 -14.01 -5.20 -19.52
CA ASP A 332 -12.60 -4.86 -19.72
C ASP A 332 -12.20 -3.50 -19.12
N ASP A 333 -13.14 -2.79 -18.49
CA ASP A 333 -12.86 -1.51 -17.84
C ASP A 333 -12.20 -1.72 -16.46
N ALA A 334 -11.38 -0.74 -16.03
CA ALA A 334 -10.96 -0.62 -14.64
C ALA A 334 -11.76 0.47 -13.94
N ILE A 335 -12.00 0.28 -12.66
CA ILE A 335 -12.69 1.27 -11.84
C ILE A 335 -11.85 1.67 -10.63
N LEU A 336 -11.96 2.93 -10.25
CA LEU A 336 -11.57 3.42 -8.93
C LEU A 336 -12.83 3.53 -8.09
N PHE A 337 -12.77 3.04 -6.86
CA PHE A 337 -13.88 3.12 -5.94
C PHE A 337 -13.47 3.67 -4.59
N GLU A 338 -14.46 4.20 -3.90
CA GLU A 338 -14.46 4.49 -2.47
C GLU A 338 -15.46 3.59 -1.76
N ILE A 339 -15.12 3.13 -0.58
CA ILE A 339 -16.07 2.48 0.31
C ILE A 339 -15.90 2.99 1.74
N THR A 340 -16.99 3.48 2.32
CA THR A 340 -16.99 3.99 3.69
C THR A 340 -17.01 2.86 4.72
N PRO A 341 -16.59 3.09 5.98
CA PRO A 341 -16.75 2.12 7.07
C PRO A 341 -18.21 1.68 7.32
N LYS A 342 -19.20 2.42 6.79
CA LYS A 342 -20.64 2.09 6.83
C LYS A 342 -21.12 1.34 5.59
N ILE A 343 -20.20 0.84 4.75
CA ILE A 343 -20.48 0.05 3.54
C ILE A 343 -21.24 0.87 2.47
N HIS A 344 -20.98 2.16 2.37
CA HIS A 344 -21.43 2.95 1.24
C HIS A 344 -20.36 2.91 0.14
N TYR A 345 -20.69 2.25 -0.98
CA TYR A 345 -19.79 2.10 -2.14
C TYR A 345 -20.08 3.21 -3.16
N THR A 346 -19.02 3.80 -3.68
CA THR A 346 -19.07 4.84 -4.72
C THR A 346 -18.05 4.52 -5.81
N ASN A 347 -18.49 4.44 -7.06
CA ASN A 347 -17.59 4.44 -8.21
C ASN A 347 -17.10 5.88 -8.43
N LEU A 348 -15.79 6.09 -8.29
CA LEU A 348 -15.17 7.40 -8.44
C LEU A 348 -14.78 7.69 -9.89
N TYR A 349 -14.28 6.68 -10.59
CA TYR A 349 -13.82 6.82 -11.98
C TYR A 349 -13.80 5.48 -12.68
N THR A 350 -14.06 5.50 -13.99
CA THR A 350 -13.97 4.33 -14.86
C THR A 350 -12.96 4.62 -15.96
N PHE A 351 -11.90 3.84 -16.02
CA PHE A 351 -10.95 3.82 -17.12
C PHE A 351 -11.54 2.95 -18.25
N GLY A 352 -11.69 3.50 -19.46
CA GLY A 352 -12.19 2.71 -20.58
C GLY A 352 -11.13 1.73 -21.11
N TYR A 353 -11.49 0.47 -21.36
CA TYR A 353 -10.71 -0.55 -22.08
C TYR A 353 -9.29 -0.83 -21.55
N MET A 354 -9.05 -0.79 -20.24
CA MET A 354 -7.69 -0.81 -19.69
C MET A 354 -7.22 -2.10 -19.05
N MET A 355 -8.07 -3.12 -18.85
CA MET A 355 -7.69 -4.25 -18.00
C MET A 355 -7.93 -5.59 -18.67
N SER A 356 -6.92 -6.46 -18.57
CA SER A 356 -7.08 -7.91 -18.76
C SER A 356 -7.97 -8.50 -17.67
N PRO A 357 -8.76 -9.54 -17.97
CA PRO A 357 -9.43 -10.34 -16.93
C PRO A 357 -8.46 -10.98 -15.91
N PHE A 358 -7.15 -10.90 -16.17
CA PHE A 358 -6.06 -11.33 -15.29
C PHE A 358 -5.13 -10.16 -14.92
N GLY A 359 -5.55 -8.91 -15.18
CA GLY A 359 -4.73 -7.71 -15.04
C GLY A 359 -4.44 -7.36 -13.59
N ASP A 360 -3.20 -7.06 -13.36
CA ASP A 360 -2.67 -6.49 -12.14
C ASP A 360 -3.35 -5.14 -11.89
N GLY A 361 -4.04 -5.02 -10.78
CA GLY A 361 -4.97 -3.94 -10.46
C GLY A 361 -4.40 -2.52 -10.51
N VAL A 362 -5.22 -1.56 -10.15
CA VAL A 362 -4.82 -0.16 -9.98
C VAL A 362 -4.20 -0.01 -8.61
N ASN A 363 -2.88 0.19 -8.53
CA ASN A 363 -2.20 0.44 -7.26
C ASN A 363 -2.33 1.91 -6.85
N LEU A 364 -2.83 2.17 -5.66
CA LEU A 364 -3.03 3.51 -5.13
C LEU A 364 -2.13 3.79 -3.94
N MET A 365 -1.75 5.06 -3.78
CA MET A 365 -1.23 5.63 -2.55
C MET A 365 -1.82 7.02 -2.35
N GLN A 366 -2.00 7.49 -1.11
CA GLN A 366 -2.34 8.88 -0.83
C GLN A 366 -1.09 9.62 -0.39
N SER A 367 -0.73 10.66 -1.13
CA SER A 367 0.37 11.57 -0.77
C SER A 367 -0.08 12.57 0.29
N THR A 368 0.89 13.15 0.99
CA THR A 368 0.65 14.10 2.09
C THR A 368 -0.02 15.41 1.67
N ASN A 369 -0.15 15.66 0.36
CA ASN A 369 -0.98 16.76 -0.20
C ASN A 369 -2.49 16.43 -0.23
N GLY A 370 -2.90 15.23 0.18
CA GLY A 370 -4.29 14.76 0.15
C GLY A 370 -4.70 14.07 -1.14
N ILE A 371 -3.92 14.16 -2.20
CA ILE A 371 -4.20 13.59 -3.52
C ILE A 371 -3.80 12.11 -3.52
N PHE A 372 -4.62 11.27 -4.16
CA PHE A 372 -4.25 9.90 -4.45
C PHE A 372 -3.49 9.84 -5.77
N TYR A 373 -2.46 9.01 -5.79
CA TYR A 373 -1.68 8.71 -6.99
C TYR A 373 -1.70 7.21 -7.23
N GLY A 374 -1.77 6.83 -8.49
CA GLY A 374 -1.83 5.43 -8.85
C GLY A 374 -1.21 5.13 -10.19
N THR A 375 -1.07 3.83 -10.45
CA THR A 375 -0.61 3.30 -11.72
C THR A 375 -1.63 2.34 -12.27
N THR A 376 -1.86 2.38 -13.57
CA THR A 376 -2.60 1.37 -14.31
C THR A 376 -1.63 0.39 -14.94
N ASN A 377 -2.07 -0.86 -15.09
CA ASN A 377 -1.27 -1.89 -15.74
C ASN A 377 -2.12 -2.59 -16.82
N PRO A 378 -2.26 -1.99 -18.02
CA PRO A 378 -3.07 -2.56 -19.07
C PRO A 378 -2.40 -3.78 -19.69
N SER A 379 -3.16 -4.84 -19.92
CA SER A 379 -2.69 -6.08 -20.56
C SER A 379 -2.61 -6.02 -22.06
N THR A 380 -3.13 -4.97 -22.69
CA THR A 380 -3.19 -4.85 -24.14
C THR A 380 -2.22 -3.80 -24.66
N GLN A 381 -1.53 -4.09 -25.77
CA GLN A 381 -0.57 -3.17 -26.40
C GLN A 381 -1.21 -1.87 -26.93
N ASN A 382 -2.55 -1.78 -26.94
CA ASN A 382 -3.27 -0.62 -27.47
C ASN A 382 -3.40 0.54 -26.48
N TYR A 383 -3.14 0.31 -25.20
CA TYR A 383 -3.22 1.33 -24.15
C TYR A 383 -1.94 1.32 -23.34
N PRO A 384 -1.17 2.41 -23.33
CA PRO A 384 0.02 2.49 -22.50
C PRO A 384 -0.36 2.48 -21.02
N PRO A 385 0.46 1.88 -20.15
CA PRO A 385 0.30 2.04 -18.72
C PRO A 385 0.41 3.51 -18.34
N GLU A 386 -0.37 3.94 -17.36
CA GLU A 386 -0.44 5.33 -16.94
C GLU A 386 -0.12 5.48 -15.46
N VAL A 387 0.52 6.59 -15.13
CA VAL A 387 0.50 7.16 -13.79
C VAL A 387 -0.55 8.26 -13.78
N PHE A 388 -1.43 8.22 -12.80
CA PHE A 388 -2.51 9.19 -12.67
C PHE A 388 -2.59 9.77 -11.26
N SER A 389 -3.25 10.91 -11.14
CA SER A 389 -3.69 11.48 -9.87
C SER A 389 -5.20 11.46 -9.78
N LEU A 390 -5.74 11.24 -8.58
CA LEU A 390 -7.16 11.35 -8.24
C LEU A 390 -7.31 12.35 -7.10
N SER A 391 -7.94 13.48 -7.37
CA SER A 391 -8.35 14.45 -6.36
C SER A 391 -9.77 14.14 -5.90
N THR A 392 -9.96 13.97 -4.60
CA THR A 392 -11.25 13.77 -3.95
C THR A 392 -11.61 14.93 -3.03
N GLY A 393 -10.83 16.03 -3.07
CA GLY A 393 -11.01 17.20 -2.22
C GLY A 393 -10.48 17.05 -0.80
N LEU A 394 -9.78 15.97 -0.51
CA LEU A 394 -9.13 15.78 0.78
C LEU A 394 -7.94 16.74 0.92
N GLY A 395 -7.82 17.32 2.13
CA GLY A 395 -6.76 18.26 2.44
C GLY A 395 -5.42 17.59 2.81
N PRO A 396 -4.35 18.39 2.96
CA PRO A 396 -3.04 17.91 3.34
C PRO A 396 -3.01 17.34 4.75
N PHE A 397 -2.08 16.41 4.98
CA PHE A 397 -1.83 15.75 6.25
C PHE A 397 -0.35 15.43 6.40
N ILE A 398 0.06 14.88 7.54
CA ILE A 398 1.42 14.38 7.75
C ILE A 398 1.42 12.86 7.91
N THR A 399 2.55 12.24 7.58
CA THR A 399 2.81 10.81 7.84
C THR A 399 4.03 10.69 8.74
N ALA A 400 3.88 10.04 9.89
CA ALA A 400 4.99 9.68 10.77
C ALA A 400 5.51 8.28 10.42
N LEU A 401 6.78 8.16 10.10
CA LEU A 401 7.42 6.91 9.67
C LEU A 401 8.50 6.47 10.66
N PRO A 402 8.44 5.22 11.11
CA PRO A 402 7.26 4.35 11.10
C PRO A 402 6.21 4.85 12.11
N SER A 403 4.97 4.39 11.96
CA SER A 403 3.86 4.79 12.84
C SER A 403 3.88 4.19 14.24
N ILE A 404 4.88 3.34 14.56
CA ILE A 404 5.07 2.67 15.84
C ILE A 404 6.54 2.79 16.24
N ARG A 405 6.82 3.44 17.37
CA ARG A 405 8.19 3.60 17.89
C ARG A 405 8.22 3.81 19.40
N GLY A 406 9.34 3.41 20.03
CA GLY A 406 9.60 3.66 21.44
C GLY A 406 10.04 5.10 21.74
N VAL A 407 9.85 5.53 22.97
CA VAL A 407 10.37 6.82 23.48
C VAL A 407 11.86 6.96 23.19
N GLY A 408 12.30 8.14 22.78
CA GLY A 408 13.69 8.46 22.45
C GLY A 408 14.16 8.00 21.08
N THR A 409 13.34 7.27 20.32
CA THR A 409 13.72 6.80 18.99
C THR A 409 13.36 7.80 17.90
N LYS A 410 14.11 7.77 16.81
CA LYS A 410 13.90 8.66 15.65
C LYS A 410 12.60 8.35 14.90
N VAL A 411 11.93 9.40 14.47
CA VAL A 411 10.76 9.39 13.60
C VAL A 411 10.98 10.41 12.48
N LEU A 412 10.65 10.01 11.27
CA LEU A 412 10.60 10.89 10.10
C LEU A 412 9.14 11.33 9.89
N ILE A 413 8.90 12.62 9.78
CA ILE A 413 7.58 13.17 9.44
C ILE A 413 7.66 13.71 8.02
N LEU A 414 6.81 13.16 7.15
CA LEU A 414 6.57 13.67 5.80
C LEU A 414 5.32 14.55 5.81
N GLY A 415 5.35 15.63 5.04
CA GLY A 415 4.24 16.57 4.91
C GLY A 415 4.38 17.47 3.69
N GLN A 416 3.63 18.54 3.68
CA GLN A 416 3.74 19.65 2.71
C GLN A 416 3.63 20.97 3.50
N GLY A 417 4.41 21.99 3.10
CA GLY A 417 4.37 23.30 3.77
C GLY A 417 4.93 23.24 5.20
N LEU A 418 5.93 22.38 5.46
CA LEU A 418 6.53 22.21 6.78
C LEU A 418 7.53 23.29 7.13
N THR A 419 7.96 24.09 6.16
CA THR A 419 8.85 25.24 6.39
C THR A 419 8.22 26.23 7.37
N GLY A 420 8.98 26.63 8.40
CA GLY A 420 8.48 27.51 9.45
C GLY A 420 7.61 26.82 10.49
N ALA A 421 7.59 25.50 10.56
CA ALA A 421 6.91 24.77 11.62
C ALA A 421 7.38 25.25 13.01
N THR A 422 6.42 25.51 13.90
CA THR A 422 6.64 26.05 15.24
C THR A 422 6.46 25.01 16.35
N SER A 423 5.77 23.91 16.04
CA SER A 423 5.48 22.85 17.02
C SER A 423 5.34 21.49 16.36
N VAL A 424 5.88 20.45 17.02
CA VAL A 424 5.58 19.04 16.76
C VAL A 424 5.11 18.42 18.06
N THR A 425 3.97 17.72 18.04
CA THR A 425 3.45 17.04 19.24
C THR A 425 3.06 15.60 18.92
N PHE A 426 3.25 14.71 19.91
CA PHE A 426 2.78 13.33 19.91
C PHE A 426 1.66 13.20 20.95
N ASN A 427 0.41 13.15 20.50
CA ASN A 427 -0.78 13.21 21.37
C ASN A 427 -0.70 14.34 22.40
N GLY A 428 -0.37 15.56 21.94
CA GLY A 428 -0.24 16.76 22.76
C GLY A 428 1.10 16.92 23.51
N VAL A 429 1.96 15.90 23.54
CA VAL A 429 3.29 16.01 24.16
C VAL A 429 4.29 16.56 23.16
N SER A 430 4.91 17.72 23.49
CA SER A 430 5.85 18.42 22.61
C SER A 430 7.13 17.61 22.37
N ALA A 431 7.59 17.59 21.13
CA ALA A 431 8.82 16.93 20.71
C ALA A 431 9.85 17.96 20.23
N GLN A 432 11.13 17.65 20.41
CA GLN A 432 12.22 18.35 19.74
C GLN A 432 12.28 17.91 18.29
N PHE A 433 12.47 18.86 17.36
CA PHE A 433 12.45 18.56 15.94
C PHE A 433 13.39 19.45 15.14
N THR A 434 13.70 19.01 13.92
CA THR A 434 14.43 19.78 12.91
C THR A 434 13.66 19.75 11.62
N VAL A 435 13.37 20.90 11.04
CA VAL A 435 12.80 21.03 9.69
C VAL A 435 13.96 20.89 8.70
N ASN A 436 14.00 19.78 7.98
CA ASN A 436 15.03 19.52 6.97
C ASN A 436 14.66 20.17 5.63
N SER A 437 13.37 20.19 5.30
CA SER A 437 12.82 20.77 4.06
C SER A 437 11.34 21.12 4.24
N ASP A 438 10.73 21.63 3.18
CA ASP A 438 9.29 21.87 3.13
C ASP A 438 8.44 20.58 3.23
N THR A 439 9.06 19.44 3.03
CA THR A 439 8.40 18.13 2.97
C THR A 439 8.88 17.15 4.04
N GLU A 440 9.88 17.55 4.86
CA GLU A 440 10.51 16.66 5.85
C GLU A 440 10.81 17.32 7.18
N ILE A 441 10.39 16.68 8.27
CA ILE A 441 10.82 16.95 9.63
C ILE A 441 11.44 15.70 10.24
N ALA A 442 12.62 15.86 10.85
CA ALA A 442 13.24 14.85 11.70
C ALA A 442 12.90 15.13 13.16
N THR A 443 12.47 14.12 13.91
CA THR A 443 12.13 14.24 15.33
C THR A 443 12.42 12.94 16.09
N THR A 444 12.24 12.96 17.40
CA THR A 444 12.27 11.78 18.27
C THR A 444 11.00 11.70 19.11
N VAL A 445 10.55 10.48 19.41
CA VAL A 445 9.39 10.28 20.28
C VAL A 445 9.70 10.87 21.67
N PRO A 446 8.95 11.88 22.14
CA PRO A 446 9.27 12.54 23.41
C PRO A 446 8.92 11.68 24.61
N ALA A 447 9.60 11.93 25.74
CA ALA A 447 9.24 11.32 27.02
C ALA A 447 7.81 11.75 27.40
N GLY A 448 7.01 10.79 27.89
CA GLY A 448 5.60 11.01 28.21
C GLY A 448 4.65 10.94 27.02
N ALA A 449 5.14 10.73 25.79
CA ALA A 449 4.28 10.47 24.65
C ALA A 449 3.41 9.24 24.88
N THR A 450 2.16 9.34 24.45
CA THR A 450 1.18 8.24 24.50
C THR A 450 0.61 7.99 23.11
N LYS A 451 -0.14 6.90 22.95
CA LYS A 451 -0.86 6.59 21.71
C LYS A 451 -1.78 7.76 21.33
N GLY A 452 -1.65 8.26 20.11
CA GLY A 452 -2.47 9.36 19.59
C GLY A 452 -1.94 9.90 18.28
N TYR A 453 -2.53 10.99 17.81
CA TYR A 453 -2.10 11.64 16.59
C TYR A 453 -0.81 12.45 16.77
N VAL A 454 0.03 12.45 15.74
CA VAL A 454 1.12 13.40 15.62
C VAL A 454 0.57 14.66 14.94
N GLN A 455 0.93 15.83 15.46
CA GLN A 455 0.53 17.11 14.89
C GLN A 455 1.75 17.99 14.67
N VAL A 456 1.73 18.74 13.57
CA VAL A 456 2.73 19.75 13.22
C VAL A 456 2.00 21.08 13.00
N THR A 457 2.36 22.11 13.77
CA THR A 457 1.83 23.46 13.58
C THR A 457 2.78 24.24 12.69
N THR A 458 2.26 24.75 11.57
CA THR A 458 2.96 25.57 10.58
C THR A 458 2.31 26.96 10.48
N PRO A 459 2.91 27.92 9.78
CA PRO A 459 2.26 29.22 9.51
C PRO A 459 0.90 29.08 8.79
N SER A 460 0.70 28.01 8.01
CA SER A 460 -0.54 27.75 7.26
C SER A 460 -1.61 27.03 8.08
N GLY A 461 -1.29 26.56 9.29
CA GLY A 461 -2.21 25.82 10.16
C GLY A 461 -1.60 24.56 10.76
N THR A 462 -2.44 23.75 11.38
CA THR A 462 -2.02 22.48 12.01
C THR A 462 -2.32 21.31 11.10
N LEU A 463 -1.29 20.56 10.74
CA LEU A 463 -1.39 19.27 10.03
C LEU A 463 -1.41 18.14 11.04
N THR A 464 -2.27 17.15 10.80
CA THR A 464 -2.45 15.98 11.67
C THR A 464 -2.07 14.71 10.92
N SER A 465 -1.48 13.74 11.61
CA SER A 465 -1.12 12.46 11.00
C SER A 465 -2.38 11.68 10.58
N LYS A 466 -2.29 11.04 9.40
CA LYS A 466 -3.36 10.21 8.84
C LYS A 466 -3.75 9.06 9.75
N VAL A 467 -2.77 8.44 10.39
CA VAL A 467 -2.96 7.31 11.30
C VAL A 467 -2.49 7.65 12.71
N ILE A 468 -3.04 6.96 13.68
CA ILE A 468 -2.63 7.06 15.09
C ILE A 468 -1.20 6.53 15.21
N PHE A 469 -0.34 7.30 15.88
CA PHE A 469 0.99 6.89 16.26
C PHE A 469 0.93 6.04 17.55
N HIS A 470 1.66 4.95 17.57
CA HIS A 470 1.75 4.05 18.71
C HIS A 470 3.12 4.16 19.37
N VAL A 471 3.11 4.51 20.66
CA VAL A 471 4.32 4.50 21.48
C VAL A 471 4.57 3.07 21.96
N GLY A 472 5.73 2.53 21.60
CA GLY A 472 6.07 1.11 21.78
C GLY A 472 6.86 0.81 23.05
#